data_f67cfd32807de065b8d810b8b8ca99fa
#
_entry.id   f67cfd32807de065b8d810b8b8ca99fa
#
_cell.length_a   1.000
_cell.length_b   1.000
_cell.length_c   1.000
_cell.angle_alpha   90.00
_cell.angle_beta   90.00
_cell.angle_gamma   90.00
#
_symmetry.space_group_name_H-M   'P 1'
#
loop_
_entity.id
_entity.type
_entity.pdbx_description
1 polymer ?
#
loop_
_entity_poly.entity_id
_entity_poly.type
_entity_poly.pdbx_seq_one_letter_code
_entity_poly.pdbx_strand_id
1 'polypeptide(L)'
;MSKPLFRWTVGSCRPQGLEILSESIKVTTQTLGLDTFDWMICHNGLSTEDLDTIKTAIGDLPIHLFEQNWSMIPIPDEMQSPRRADGTYEWNGNHCGGTLWKVCPARMRMEAHEIVMDNDIVLLKKFPQITQFLRMNMALVLEEPIRFYGRYNDLFPQHGSFLNSGFMGFPPGYDFGAELLRVWEENGKYKKLSQADEQGLLTYTLSRIPSLRVKKEQMKELLARDYNAKINGTEEGLHFTQANRCPSHLHWQQYKKSKGMA
;
A
#
# COMPACT_ATOMS: atom_id res chain seq x y z
N MET A 1 -16.53 -4.69 19.90
CA MET A 1 -15.95 -4.02 18.72
C MET A 1 -15.41 -5.10 17.79
N SER A 2 -15.60 -4.95 16.49
CA SER A 2 -15.05 -5.88 15.49
C SER A 2 -13.51 -5.81 15.53
N LYS A 3 -12.85 -6.93 15.30
CA LYS A 3 -11.39 -7.00 15.27
C LYS A 3 -10.87 -6.14 14.10
N PRO A 4 -9.82 -5.33 14.27
CA PRO A 4 -9.27 -4.53 13.18
C PRO A 4 -8.75 -5.41 12.04
N LEU A 5 -8.80 -4.90 10.82
CA LEU A 5 -8.28 -5.56 9.63
C LEU A 5 -6.92 -4.95 9.23
N PHE A 6 -5.98 -5.80 8.90
CA PHE A 6 -4.74 -5.41 8.22
C PHE A 6 -4.67 -6.14 6.88
N ARG A 7 -4.56 -5.40 5.79
CA ARG A 7 -4.46 -6.01 4.47
C ARG A 7 -3.28 -5.49 3.65
N TRP A 8 -2.61 -6.41 3.00
CA TRP A 8 -1.70 -6.11 1.90
C TRP A 8 -2.48 -6.09 0.60
N THR A 9 -2.07 -5.22 -0.32
CA THR A 9 -2.62 -5.20 -1.66
C THR A 9 -1.53 -5.55 -2.67
N VAL A 10 -1.82 -6.53 -3.52
CA VAL A 10 -0.87 -7.01 -4.52
C VAL A 10 -1.56 -7.29 -5.84
N GLY A 11 -1.04 -6.68 -6.91
CA GLY A 11 -1.39 -7.05 -8.27
C GLY A 11 -0.39 -8.05 -8.84
N SER A 12 -0.40 -8.23 -10.16
CA SER A 12 0.66 -8.96 -10.86
C SER A 12 2.02 -8.37 -10.50
N CYS A 13 2.90 -9.18 -9.93
CA CYS A 13 4.22 -8.75 -9.52
C CYS A 13 5.31 -9.74 -9.96
N ARG A 14 6.55 -9.28 -9.96
CA ARG A 14 7.71 -10.12 -10.27
C ARG A 14 8.05 -11.02 -9.07
N PRO A 15 8.81 -12.11 -9.26
CA PRO A 15 9.21 -13.00 -8.17
C PRO A 15 9.81 -12.27 -6.97
N GLN A 16 10.66 -11.26 -7.20
CA GLN A 16 11.20 -10.43 -6.12
C GLN A 16 10.11 -9.67 -5.33
N GLY A 17 9.05 -9.22 -5.98
CA GLY A 17 7.92 -8.59 -5.29
C GLY A 17 7.18 -9.58 -4.39
N LEU A 18 7.06 -10.84 -4.79
CA LEU A 18 6.51 -11.93 -3.96
C LEU A 18 7.42 -12.26 -2.78
N GLU A 19 8.76 -12.25 -2.98
CA GLU A 19 9.71 -12.42 -1.89
C GLU A 19 9.55 -11.32 -0.83
N ILE A 20 9.46 -10.05 -1.26
CA ILE A 20 9.30 -8.90 -0.35
C ILE A 20 7.95 -8.98 0.36
N LEU A 21 6.87 -9.30 -0.35
CA LEU A 21 5.55 -9.49 0.26
C LEU A 21 5.59 -10.59 1.33
N SER A 22 6.20 -11.72 1.03
CA SER A 22 6.31 -12.84 1.96
C SER A 22 7.07 -12.47 3.23
N GLU A 23 8.15 -11.73 3.10
CA GLU A 23 8.92 -11.20 4.23
C GLU A 23 8.13 -10.13 4.98
N SER A 24 7.47 -9.22 4.26
CA SER A 24 6.58 -8.20 4.84
C SER A 24 5.54 -8.84 5.74
N ILE A 25 4.88 -9.89 5.27
CA ILE A 25 3.86 -10.61 6.04
C ILE A 25 4.46 -11.19 7.32
N LYS A 26 5.54 -11.97 7.22
CA LYS A 26 6.18 -12.61 8.38
C LYS A 26 6.61 -11.59 9.42
N VAL A 27 7.37 -10.57 8.99
CA VAL A 27 7.93 -9.59 9.91
C VAL A 27 6.83 -8.71 10.49
N THR A 28 5.87 -8.25 9.69
CA THR A 28 4.79 -7.37 10.16
C THR A 28 3.87 -8.09 11.14
N THR A 29 3.49 -9.36 10.87
CA THR A 29 2.63 -10.13 11.79
C THR A 29 3.33 -10.39 13.12
N GLN A 30 4.63 -10.70 13.11
CA GLN A 30 5.44 -10.84 14.33
C GLN A 30 5.52 -9.50 15.10
N THR A 31 5.77 -8.41 14.38
CA THR A 31 5.95 -7.07 14.95
C THR A 31 4.68 -6.53 15.62
N LEU A 32 3.54 -6.73 14.99
CA LEU A 32 2.26 -6.22 15.46
C LEU A 32 1.51 -7.20 16.37
N GLY A 33 1.86 -8.48 16.33
CA GLY A 33 1.20 -9.58 17.06
C GLY A 33 0.01 -10.15 16.28
N LEU A 34 0.01 -11.48 16.11
CA LEU A 34 -0.99 -12.20 15.31
C LEU A 34 -2.43 -11.95 15.74
N ASP A 35 -2.65 -11.80 17.04
CA ASP A 35 -3.99 -11.63 17.62
C ASP A 35 -4.52 -10.18 17.49
N THR A 36 -3.68 -9.23 17.07
CA THR A 36 -4.06 -7.81 17.02
C THR A 36 -5.01 -7.52 15.88
N PHE A 37 -4.84 -8.17 14.73
CA PHE A 37 -5.60 -7.94 13.51
C PHE A 37 -6.17 -9.24 12.96
N ASP A 38 -7.24 -9.13 12.17
CA ASP A 38 -7.48 -10.10 11.11
C ASP A 38 -6.57 -9.72 9.94
N TRP A 39 -5.91 -10.73 9.37
CA TRP A 39 -4.88 -10.53 8.35
C TRP A 39 -5.38 -10.96 6.99
N MET A 40 -5.13 -10.16 5.97
CA MET A 40 -5.62 -10.42 4.63
C MET A 40 -4.61 -10.02 3.56
N ILE A 41 -4.55 -10.80 2.50
CA ILE A 41 -3.90 -10.43 1.23
C ILE A 41 -5.00 -10.24 0.21
N CYS A 42 -5.15 -8.99 -0.25
CA CYS A 42 -6.04 -8.65 -1.35
C CYS A 42 -5.24 -8.70 -2.65
N HIS A 43 -5.58 -9.60 -3.55
CA HIS A 43 -4.80 -9.80 -4.78
C HIS A 43 -5.65 -9.71 -6.04
N ASN A 44 -4.98 -9.35 -7.14
CA ASN A 44 -5.55 -9.44 -8.48
C ASN A 44 -4.48 -9.85 -9.48
N GLY A 45 -4.83 -10.82 -10.32
CA GLY A 45 -3.96 -11.29 -11.38
C GLY A 45 -2.72 -12.07 -10.92
N LEU A 46 -2.71 -12.58 -9.69
CA LEU A 46 -1.72 -13.58 -9.27
C LEU A 46 -2.08 -14.92 -9.89
N SER A 47 -1.07 -15.61 -10.42
CA SER A 47 -1.22 -16.98 -10.90
C SER A 47 -1.38 -17.97 -9.73
N THR A 48 -1.83 -19.17 -10.02
CA THR A 48 -1.86 -20.26 -9.01
C THR A 48 -0.47 -20.50 -8.42
N GLU A 49 0.58 -20.43 -9.25
CA GLU A 49 1.97 -20.60 -8.82
C GLU A 49 2.41 -19.49 -7.86
N ASP A 50 2.05 -18.22 -8.15
CA ASP A 50 2.31 -17.10 -7.25
C ASP A 50 1.61 -17.28 -5.90
N LEU A 51 0.34 -17.70 -5.91
CA LEU A 51 -0.44 -17.97 -4.70
C LEU A 51 0.14 -19.11 -3.89
N ASP A 52 0.60 -20.17 -4.53
CA ASP A 52 1.24 -21.32 -3.85
C ASP A 52 2.61 -20.92 -3.28
N THR A 53 3.34 -20.04 -3.98
CA THR A 53 4.59 -19.45 -3.47
C THR A 53 4.32 -18.64 -2.20
N ILE A 54 3.30 -17.79 -2.19
CA ILE A 54 2.90 -17.01 -1.02
C ILE A 54 2.50 -17.95 0.12
N LYS A 55 1.59 -18.92 -0.12
CA LYS A 55 1.13 -19.87 0.89
C LYS A 55 2.29 -20.64 1.51
N THR A 56 3.21 -21.15 0.69
CA THR A 56 4.40 -21.84 1.16
C THR A 56 5.27 -20.94 2.04
N ALA A 57 5.44 -19.69 1.63
CA ALA A 57 6.28 -18.75 2.36
C ALA A 57 5.67 -18.32 3.72
N ILE A 58 4.36 -18.13 3.80
CA ILE A 58 3.67 -17.71 5.03
C ILE A 58 3.36 -18.90 5.97
N GLY A 59 3.33 -20.13 5.45
CA GLY A 59 3.04 -21.34 6.24
C GLY A 59 1.67 -21.30 6.90
N ASP A 60 1.61 -21.62 8.19
CA ASP A 60 0.36 -21.72 8.98
C ASP A 60 -0.12 -20.36 9.54
N LEU A 61 0.40 -19.23 9.05
CA LEU A 61 -0.11 -17.93 9.49
C LEU A 61 -1.60 -17.77 9.12
N PRO A 62 -2.45 -17.25 10.03
CA PRO A 62 -3.89 -17.11 9.81
C PRO A 62 -4.20 -15.94 8.89
N ILE A 63 -3.85 -16.05 7.62
CA ILE A 63 -3.98 -15.01 6.61
C ILE A 63 -5.00 -15.41 5.57
N HIS A 64 -6.00 -14.57 5.37
CA HIS A 64 -7.03 -14.77 4.36
C HIS A 64 -6.56 -14.24 3.00
N LEU A 65 -6.74 -15.03 1.94
CA LEU A 65 -6.57 -14.60 0.57
C LEU A 65 -7.91 -14.09 0.04
N PHE A 66 -7.92 -12.91 -0.54
CA PHE A 66 -9.11 -12.30 -1.12
C PHE A 66 -8.81 -11.84 -2.55
N GLU A 67 -9.52 -12.41 -3.51
CA GLU A 67 -9.40 -12.02 -4.91
C GLU A 67 -10.24 -10.77 -5.18
N GLN A 68 -9.56 -9.73 -5.65
CA GLN A 68 -10.18 -8.46 -6.00
C GLN A 68 -10.63 -8.46 -7.46
N ASN A 69 -11.69 -7.74 -7.74
CA ASN A 69 -12.08 -7.47 -9.11
C ASN A 69 -12.40 -5.98 -9.32
N TRP A 70 -12.33 -5.52 -10.56
CA TRP A 70 -12.49 -4.10 -10.90
C TRP A 70 -13.87 -3.52 -10.60
N SER A 71 -14.91 -4.33 -10.54
CA SER A 71 -16.26 -3.84 -10.18
C SER A 71 -16.32 -3.26 -8.75
N MET A 72 -15.28 -3.52 -7.94
CA MET A 72 -15.17 -3.02 -6.57
C MET A 72 -14.48 -1.66 -6.47
N ILE A 73 -13.98 -1.09 -7.58
CA ILE A 73 -13.38 0.25 -7.58
C ILE A 73 -14.48 1.30 -7.54
N PRO A 74 -14.42 2.29 -6.63
CA PRO A 74 -15.45 3.32 -6.51
C PRO A 74 -15.38 4.39 -7.61
N ILE A 75 -14.35 4.40 -8.46
CA ILE A 75 -14.16 5.38 -9.54
C ILE A 75 -14.57 4.81 -10.90
N PRO A 76 -15.03 5.65 -11.86
CA PRO A 76 -15.55 5.19 -13.15
C PRO A 76 -14.56 4.39 -13.99
N ASP A 77 -15.09 3.44 -14.77
CA ASP A 77 -14.33 2.55 -15.66
C ASP A 77 -13.42 3.28 -16.66
N GLU A 78 -13.80 4.48 -17.09
CA GLU A 78 -13.02 5.32 -18.03
C GLU A 78 -11.61 5.67 -17.50
N MET A 79 -11.40 5.54 -16.20
CA MET A 79 -10.14 5.81 -15.52
C MET A 79 -9.26 4.57 -15.37
N GLN A 80 -9.79 3.41 -15.71
CA GLN A 80 -9.09 2.15 -15.58
C GLN A 80 -8.08 1.97 -16.72
N SER A 81 -6.97 1.32 -16.41
CA SER A 81 -6.02 0.93 -17.45
C SER A 81 -6.65 -0.07 -18.40
N PRO A 82 -6.32 -0.02 -19.70
CA PRO A 82 -6.76 -1.02 -20.64
C PRO A 82 -6.29 -2.41 -20.17
N ARG A 83 -7.22 -3.37 -20.22
CA ARG A 83 -6.92 -4.78 -19.95
C ARG A 83 -6.33 -5.41 -21.20
N ARG A 84 -5.37 -6.29 -21.01
CA ARG A 84 -4.96 -7.23 -22.06
C ARG A 84 -6.04 -8.29 -22.26
N ALA A 85 -5.97 -9.00 -23.41
CA ALA A 85 -6.90 -10.07 -23.72
C ALA A 85 -6.90 -11.22 -22.68
N ASP A 86 -5.81 -11.39 -21.93
CA ASP A 86 -5.65 -12.36 -20.82
C ASP A 86 -6.21 -11.86 -19.49
N GLY A 87 -6.83 -10.68 -19.47
CA GLY A 87 -7.39 -10.07 -18.25
C GLY A 87 -6.38 -9.32 -17.39
N THR A 88 -5.09 -9.40 -17.71
CA THR A 88 -4.04 -8.64 -17.00
C THR A 88 -4.01 -7.18 -17.46
N TYR A 89 -3.39 -6.31 -16.66
CA TYR A 89 -3.32 -4.89 -16.98
C TYR A 89 -2.10 -4.56 -17.83
N GLU A 90 -2.32 -3.75 -18.86
CA GLU A 90 -1.23 -3.23 -19.64
C GLU A 90 -0.48 -2.14 -18.86
N TRP A 91 0.71 -2.47 -18.41
CA TRP A 91 1.60 -1.49 -17.80
C TRP A 91 2.30 -0.68 -18.88
N ASN A 92 1.87 0.53 -19.09
CA ASN A 92 2.53 1.46 -20.03
C ASN A 92 3.14 2.70 -19.34
N GLY A 93 3.42 2.62 -18.04
CA GLY A 93 4.05 3.69 -17.27
C GLY A 93 3.18 4.92 -16.99
N ASN A 94 2.11 5.12 -17.76
CA ASN A 94 1.24 6.29 -17.70
C ASN A 94 -0.12 6.02 -17.06
N HIS A 95 -0.40 4.77 -16.66
CA HIS A 95 -1.67 4.36 -16.07
C HIS A 95 -1.49 3.82 -14.66
N CYS A 96 -2.37 4.20 -13.76
CA CYS A 96 -2.35 3.77 -12.37
C CYS A 96 -3.06 2.44 -12.10
N GLY A 97 -3.46 1.70 -13.14
CA GLY A 97 -4.27 0.49 -13.01
C GLY A 97 -3.82 -0.47 -11.92
N GLY A 98 -2.52 -0.75 -11.85
CA GLY A 98 -1.98 -1.63 -10.82
C GLY A 98 -1.95 -1.04 -9.42
N THR A 99 -1.99 0.27 -9.27
CA THR A 99 -1.92 0.96 -7.96
C THR A 99 -3.29 1.20 -7.34
N LEU A 100 -4.35 1.26 -8.16
CA LEU A 100 -5.73 1.39 -7.68
C LEU A 100 -6.27 0.15 -6.96
N TRP A 101 -5.56 -0.97 -6.97
CA TRP A 101 -5.93 -2.16 -6.19
C TRP A 101 -6.02 -1.88 -4.69
N LYS A 102 -5.35 -0.85 -4.19
CA LYS A 102 -5.47 -0.40 -2.79
C LYS A 102 -6.91 -0.05 -2.41
N VAL A 103 -7.70 0.37 -3.38
CA VAL A 103 -9.10 0.80 -3.21
C VAL A 103 -10.10 -0.12 -3.92
N CYS A 104 -9.76 -1.36 -4.10
CA CYS A 104 -10.58 -2.38 -4.77
C CYS A 104 -10.85 -3.61 -3.87
N PRO A 105 -11.81 -3.56 -2.93
CA PRO A 105 -12.66 -2.42 -2.58
C PRO A 105 -11.94 -1.35 -1.75
N ALA A 106 -12.49 -0.15 -1.73
CA ALA A 106 -11.95 0.96 -0.94
C ALA A 106 -11.92 0.65 0.57
N ARG A 107 -12.94 -0.08 1.04
CA ARG A 107 -13.05 -0.59 2.41
C ARG A 107 -13.56 -2.03 2.39
N MET A 108 -12.97 -2.87 3.24
CA MET A 108 -13.44 -4.24 3.50
C MET A 108 -14.38 -4.29 4.72
N ARG A 109 -14.13 -3.46 5.73
CA ARG A 109 -14.87 -3.43 7.00
C ARG A 109 -15.18 -2.01 7.44
N MET A 110 -16.40 -1.57 7.24
CA MET A 110 -16.82 -0.23 7.64
C MET A 110 -16.88 -0.05 9.17
N GLU A 111 -17.17 -1.13 9.91
CA GLU A 111 -17.39 -1.12 11.35
C GLU A 111 -16.08 -1.27 12.17
N ALA A 112 -14.94 -1.45 11.54
CA ALA A 112 -13.65 -1.66 12.20
C ALA A 112 -12.56 -0.74 11.65
N HIS A 113 -11.49 -0.58 12.42
CA HIS A 113 -10.26 0.00 11.89
C HIS A 113 -9.69 -0.91 10.79
N GLU A 114 -9.20 -0.32 9.71
CA GLU A 114 -8.60 -1.04 8.61
C GLU A 114 -7.29 -0.38 8.19
N ILE A 115 -6.21 -1.15 8.10
CA ILE A 115 -4.92 -0.72 7.56
C ILE A 115 -4.72 -1.38 6.20
N VAL A 116 -4.33 -0.57 5.22
CA VAL A 116 -3.95 -1.00 3.88
C VAL A 116 -2.47 -0.71 3.69
N MET A 117 -1.71 -1.70 3.27
CA MET A 117 -0.28 -1.58 3.06
C MET A 117 0.13 -2.13 1.69
N ASP A 118 1.06 -1.45 1.04
CA ASP A 118 1.68 -1.94 -0.20
C ASP A 118 2.50 -3.20 0.07
N ASN A 119 2.60 -4.04 -0.95
CA ASN A 119 3.32 -5.32 -0.86
C ASN A 119 4.85 -5.18 -0.76
N ASP A 120 5.38 -3.98 -0.93
CA ASP A 120 6.81 -3.68 -0.86
C ASP A 120 7.23 -2.88 0.40
N ILE A 121 6.38 -2.89 1.43
CA ILE A 121 6.66 -2.32 2.76
C ILE A 121 6.86 -3.43 3.79
N VAL A 122 7.89 -3.28 4.65
CA VAL A 122 8.19 -4.19 5.77
C VAL A 122 8.22 -3.39 7.07
N LEU A 123 7.36 -3.72 8.04
CA LEU A 123 7.33 -3.09 9.36
C LEU A 123 8.27 -3.82 10.32
N LEU A 124 9.40 -3.20 10.66
CA LEU A 124 10.41 -3.78 11.56
C LEU A 124 10.09 -3.53 13.04
N LYS A 125 9.35 -2.45 13.33
CA LYS A 125 8.89 -2.09 14.68
C LYS A 125 7.45 -1.59 14.63
N LYS A 126 6.73 -1.73 15.73
CA LYS A 126 5.39 -1.19 15.88
C LYS A 126 5.46 0.32 16.10
N PHE A 127 4.96 1.09 15.14
CA PHE A 127 4.85 2.54 15.28
C PHE A 127 3.87 2.91 16.39
N PRO A 128 4.20 3.89 17.25
CA PRO A 128 3.24 4.42 18.25
C PRO A 128 1.92 4.87 17.62
N GLN A 129 1.98 5.39 16.40
CA GLN A 129 0.81 5.85 15.66
C GLN A 129 -0.19 4.73 15.36
N ILE A 130 0.25 3.48 15.15
CA ILE A 130 -0.65 2.33 14.98
C ILE A 130 -1.47 2.09 16.28
N THR A 131 -0.80 2.16 17.42
CA THR A 131 -1.48 1.99 18.71
C THR A 131 -2.49 3.12 18.97
N GLN A 132 -2.14 4.35 18.63
CA GLN A 132 -3.05 5.51 18.73
C GLN A 132 -4.22 5.38 17.75
N PHE A 133 -3.95 5.01 16.50
CA PHE A 133 -4.96 4.79 15.46
C PHE A 133 -6.04 3.82 15.90
N LEU A 134 -5.68 2.70 16.52
CA LEU A 134 -6.63 1.69 17.01
C LEU A 134 -7.52 2.17 18.18
N ARG A 135 -7.25 3.35 18.73
CA ARG A 135 -7.99 3.95 19.85
C ARG A 135 -8.72 5.24 19.47
N MET A 136 -8.43 5.78 18.30
CA MET A 136 -8.90 7.11 17.89
C MET A 136 -9.68 7.02 16.58
N ASN A 137 -10.64 7.92 16.41
CA ASN A 137 -11.38 8.05 15.14
C ASN A 137 -10.64 9.01 14.20
N MET A 138 -9.43 8.63 13.79
CA MET A 138 -8.55 9.39 12.92
C MET A 138 -8.02 8.49 11.81
N ALA A 139 -7.69 9.04 10.66
CA ALA A 139 -6.96 8.28 9.64
C ALA A 139 -5.49 8.05 10.05
N LEU A 140 -4.84 7.10 9.41
CA LEU A 140 -3.39 6.87 9.52
C LEU A 140 -2.79 7.02 8.12
N VAL A 141 -1.67 7.72 7.99
CA VAL A 141 -1.02 7.96 6.70
C VAL A 141 0.49 8.09 6.86
N LEU A 142 1.22 7.62 5.85
CA LEU A 142 2.68 7.72 5.81
C LEU A 142 3.11 9.11 5.29
N GLU A 143 4.11 9.72 5.94
CA GLU A 143 4.83 10.86 5.39
C GLU A 143 5.90 10.43 4.38
N GLU A 144 6.08 11.22 3.35
CA GLU A 144 7.05 11.00 2.28
C GLU A 144 7.98 12.19 2.12
N PRO A 145 9.26 11.97 1.77
CA PRO A 145 10.20 13.06 1.54
C PRO A 145 9.97 13.78 0.20
N ILE A 146 9.32 13.12 -0.76
CA ILE A 146 9.17 13.60 -2.13
C ILE A 146 7.70 13.93 -2.42
N ARG A 147 7.46 15.08 -3.04
CA ARG A 147 6.14 15.47 -3.52
C ARG A 147 5.81 14.74 -4.82
N PHE A 148 4.83 13.84 -4.77
CA PHE A 148 4.46 13.00 -5.91
C PHE A 148 2.94 12.86 -6.02
N TYR A 149 2.25 13.92 -6.46
CA TYR A 149 0.78 14.00 -6.48
C TYR A 149 0.19 14.22 -7.87
N GLY A 150 1.01 14.25 -8.92
CA GLY A 150 0.55 14.45 -10.29
C GLY A 150 -0.30 15.72 -10.42
N ARG A 151 -1.48 15.58 -11.01
CA ARG A 151 -2.43 16.68 -11.23
C ARG A 151 -3.08 17.22 -9.95
N TYR A 152 -2.98 16.47 -8.86
CA TYR A 152 -3.48 16.90 -7.54
C TYR A 152 -2.48 17.76 -6.77
N ASN A 153 -1.32 18.07 -7.35
CA ASN A 153 -0.28 18.87 -6.68
C ASN A 153 -0.81 20.18 -6.11
N ASP A 154 -1.67 20.88 -6.86
CA ASP A 154 -2.16 22.20 -6.47
C ASP A 154 -3.16 22.16 -5.30
N LEU A 155 -3.68 21.00 -4.96
CA LEU A 155 -4.56 20.80 -3.81
C LEU A 155 -3.80 20.69 -2.48
N PHE A 156 -2.49 20.50 -2.53
CA PHE A 156 -1.66 20.37 -1.34
C PHE A 156 -0.88 21.66 -1.05
N PRO A 157 -0.61 21.96 0.24
CA PRO A 157 0.26 23.04 0.61
C PRO A 157 1.61 22.96 -0.10
N GLN A 158 2.16 24.12 -0.49
CA GLN A 158 3.47 24.22 -1.15
C GLN A 158 4.62 23.73 -0.25
N HIS A 159 4.43 23.84 1.07
CA HIS A 159 5.43 23.50 2.09
C HIS A 159 4.83 22.55 3.14
N GLY A 160 5.65 21.66 3.66
CA GLY A 160 5.26 20.72 4.71
C GLY A 160 5.65 19.28 4.37
N SER A 161 5.15 18.35 5.17
CA SER A 161 5.33 16.91 4.92
C SER A 161 4.41 16.46 3.80
N PHE A 162 4.97 15.73 2.86
CA PHE A 162 4.20 15.06 1.81
C PHE A 162 3.66 13.72 2.33
N LEU A 163 2.65 13.18 1.66
CA LEU A 163 1.97 11.96 2.06
C LEU A 163 2.15 10.87 1.00
N ASN A 164 2.23 9.62 1.47
CA ASN A 164 2.37 8.43 0.64
C ASN A 164 1.16 7.50 0.84
N SER A 165 0.63 6.97 -0.25
CA SER A 165 -0.51 6.04 -0.23
C SER A 165 -0.13 4.58 0.03
N GLY A 166 1.15 4.26 0.20
CA GLY A 166 1.64 2.90 0.45
C GLY A 166 1.28 2.35 1.83
N PHE A 167 0.94 3.24 2.79
CA PHE A 167 0.50 2.85 4.12
C PHE A 167 -0.60 3.78 4.60
N MET A 168 -1.82 3.26 4.61
CA MET A 168 -3.03 4.02 4.94
C MET A 168 -3.86 3.29 5.99
N GLY A 169 -4.51 4.05 6.87
CA GLY A 169 -5.45 3.50 7.83
C GLY A 169 -6.75 4.27 7.86
N PHE A 170 -7.85 3.54 7.95
CA PHE A 170 -9.22 4.06 7.92
C PHE A 170 -9.91 3.77 9.25
N PRO A 171 -10.46 4.78 9.94
CA PRO A 171 -11.21 4.56 11.16
C PRO A 171 -12.59 3.94 10.88
N PRO A 172 -13.26 3.37 11.92
CA PRO A 172 -14.62 2.88 11.79
C PRO A 172 -15.58 3.97 11.32
N GLY A 173 -16.53 3.59 10.47
CA GLY A 173 -17.56 4.50 9.94
C GLY A 173 -17.10 5.45 8.83
N TYR A 174 -15.80 5.49 8.51
CA TYR A 174 -15.29 6.33 7.43
C TYR A 174 -15.45 5.64 6.08
N ASP A 175 -16.37 6.13 5.26
CA ASP A 175 -16.54 5.64 3.88
C ASP A 175 -15.51 6.28 2.94
N PHE A 176 -14.34 5.66 2.90
CA PHE A 176 -13.27 6.13 2.03
C PHE A 176 -13.64 6.07 0.54
N GLY A 177 -14.46 5.11 0.13
CA GLY A 177 -14.90 4.98 -1.26
C GLY A 177 -15.77 6.14 -1.70
N ALA A 178 -16.76 6.51 -0.90
CA ALA A 178 -17.63 7.66 -1.17
C ALA A 178 -16.83 8.98 -1.18
N GLU A 179 -15.90 9.16 -0.23
CA GLU A 179 -15.04 10.33 -0.20
C GLU A 179 -14.09 10.41 -1.39
N LEU A 180 -13.53 9.29 -1.80
CA LEU A 180 -12.66 9.19 -2.97
C LEU A 180 -13.41 9.61 -4.25
N LEU A 181 -14.62 9.07 -4.43
CA LEU A 181 -15.48 9.43 -5.56
C LEU A 181 -15.80 10.94 -5.54
N ARG A 182 -16.16 11.48 -4.38
CA ARG A 182 -16.46 12.92 -4.22
C ARG A 182 -15.25 13.79 -4.57
N VAL A 183 -14.05 13.46 -4.05
CA VAL A 183 -12.82 14.20 -4.38
C VAL A 183 -12.52 14.12 -5.87
N TRP A 184 -12.72 12.96 -6.47
CA TRP A 184 -12.54 12.79 -7.90
C TRP A 184 -13.51 13.65 -8.73
N GLU A 185 -14.80 13.68 -8.37
CA GLU A 185 -15.81 14.51 -9.04
C GLU A 185 -15.54 16.00 -8.90
N GLU A 186 -15.14 16.43 -7.71
CA GLU A 186 -14.82 17.84 -7.43
C GLU A 186 -13.59 18.35 -8.20
N ASN A 187 -12.57 17.49 -8.36
CA ASN A 187 -11.25 17.94 -8.83
C ASN A 187 -10.80 17.24 -10.11
N GLY A 188 -11.48 16.19 -10.51
CA GLY A 188 -10.77 15.22 -11.29
C GLY A 188 -11.23 15.02 -12.69
N LYS A 189 -12.21 15.16 -13.19
CA LYS A 189 -12.65 14.85 -14.58
C LYS A 189 -11.54 14.41 -15.58
N TYR A 190 -10.48 13.80 -15.03
CA TYR A 190 -9.33 13.31 -15.78
C TYR A 190 -9.62 11.88 -16.23
N LYS A 191 -9.73 11.68 -17.53
CA LYS A 191 -10.06 10.39 -18.15
C LYS A 191 -9.02 9.29 -17.92
N LYS A 192 -7.81 9.62 -17.47
CA LYS A 192 -6.72 8.66 -17.20
C LYS A 192 -5.85 9.17 -16.07
N LEU A 193 -5.70 8.38 -15.03
CA LEU A 193 -4.80 8.68 -13.92
C LEU A 193 -3.41 8.08 -14.17
N SER A 194 -2.38 8.89 -13.93
CA SER A 194 -1.01 8.40 -13.77
C SER A 194 -0.83 7.82 -12.35
N GLN A 195 0.28 7.17 -12.10
CA GLN A 195 0.62 6.71 -10.75
C GLN A 195 0.75 7.87 -9.74
N ALA A 196 1.29 9.01 -10.18
CA ALA A 196 1.36 10.19 -9.34
C ALA A 196 -0.03 10.76 -9.03
N ASP A 197 -0.95 10.74 -10.01
CA ASP A 197 -2.33 11.17 -9.82
C ASP A 197 -3.06 10.25 -8.81
N GLU A 198 -2.81 8.94 -8.87
CA GLU A 198 -3.37 7.98 -7.91
C GLU A 198 -2.92 8.34 -6.49
N GLN A 199 -1.61 8.48 -6.24
CA GLN A 199 -1.11 8.86 -4.92
C GLN A 199 -1.71 10.19 -4.47
N GLY A 200 -1.78 11.19 -5.34
CA GLY A 200 -2.40 12.48 -5.06
C GLY A 200 -3.86 12.36 -4.66
N LEU A 201 -4.64 11.63 -5.43
CA LEU A 201 -6.06 11.39 -5.16
C LEU A 201 -6.28 10.71 -3.79
N LEU A 202 -5.58 9.59 -3.53
CA LEU A 202 -5.75 8.83 -2.29
C LEU A 202 -5.34 9.63 -1.06
N THR A 203 -4.18 10.27 -1.11
CA THR A 203 -3.65 11.02 0.03
C THR A 203 -4.41 12.32 0.27
N TYR A 204 -4.88 13.01 -0.79
CA TYR A 204 -5.75 14.17 -0.63
C TYR A 204 -7.08 13.79 0.01
N THR A 205 -7.70 12.69 -0.41
CA THR A 205 -8.92 12.18 0.21
C THR A 205 -8.73 11.94 1.70
N LEU A 206 -7.62 11.28 2.10
CA LEU A 206 -7.30 11.07 3.51
C LEU A 206 -7.00 12.37 4.27
N SER A 207 -6.44 13.37 3.62
CA SER A 207 -6.10 14.64 4.28
C SER A 207 -7.33 15.48 4.68
N ARG A 208 -8.53 15.10 4.20
CA ARG A 208 -9.78 15.79 4.53
C ARG A 208 -10.33 15.44 5.91
N ILE A 209 -9.77 14.42 6.57
CA ILE A 209 -10.10 14.07 7.96
C ILE A 209 -8.85 14.15 8.84
N PRO A 210 -9.01 14.32 10.15
CA PRO A 210 -7.88 14.27 11.07
C PRO A 210 -7.07 12.99 10.88
N SER A 211 -5.74 13.13 10.78
CA SER A 211 -4.86 11.99 10.52
C SER A 211 -3.64 11.93 11.46
N LEU A 212 -3.31 10.73 11.88
CA LEU A 212 -2.03 10.39 12.49
C LEU A 212 -1.01 10.14 11.39
N ARG A 213 0.18 10.69 11.54
CA ARG A 213 1.23 10.59 10.51
C ARG A 213 2.37 9.73 11.00
N VAL A 214 2.65 8.64 10.28
CA VAL A 214 3.90 7.90 10.41
C VAL A 214 4.98 8.74 9.74
N LYS A 215 5.99 9.11 10.51
CA LYS A 215 7.02 10.03 10.04
C LYS A 215 7.94 9.36 9.02
N LYS A 216 8.42 10.12 8.04
CA LYS A 216 9.37 9.64 7.02
C LYS A 216 10.68 9.10 7.63
N GLU A 217 11.05 9.56 8.83
CA GLU A 217 12.21 9.05 9.56
C GLU A 217 11.98 7.66 10.15
N GLN A 218 10.72 7.27 10.38
CA GLN A 218 10.33 5.94 10.88
C GLN A 218 10.23 4.93 9.73
N MET A 219 9.74 5.37 8.55
CA MET A 219 9.62 4.53 7.36
C MET A 219 10.63 4.98 6.32
N LYS A 220 11.69 4.21 6.17
CA LYS A 220 12.74 4.56 5.19
C LYS A 220 12.34 4.14 3.80
N GLU A 221 12.19 5.12 2.91
CA GLU A 221 12.01 4.88 1.49
C GLU A 221 13.35 4.47 0.85
N LEU A 222 13.31 3.40 0.08
CA LEU A 222 14.45 2.78 -0.59
C LEU A 222 14.13 2.63 -2.08
N LEU A 223 14.53 3.62 -2.88
CA LEU A 223 14.38 3.56 -4.33
C LEU A 223 15.31 2.49 -4.92
N ALA A 224 14.83 1.72 -5.88
CA ALA A 224 15.53 0.56 -6.43
C ALA A 224 16.97 0.84 -6.92
N ARG A 225 17.28 2.08 -7.30
CA ARG A 225 18.57 2.52 -7.85
C ARG A 225 19.21 3.66 -7.08
N ASP A 226 18.77 3.93 -5.85
CA ASP A 226 19.44 4.93 -5.01
C ASP A 226 20.64 4.29 -4.30
N TYR A 227 21.82 4.44 -4.89
CA TYR A 227 23.07 3.90 -4.35
C TYR A 227 23.53 4.63 -3.07
N ASN A 228 22.94 5.77 -2.72
CA ASN A 228 23.32 6.54 -1.54
C ASN A 228 22.51 6.13 -0.30
N ALA A 229 21.32 5.59 -0.47
CA ALA A 229 20.55 5.09 0.65
C ALA A 229 21.19 3.82 1.24
N LYS A 230 21.21 3.73 2.57
CA LYS A 230 21.76 2.56 3.30
C LYS A 230 20.77 2.15 4.38
N ILE A 231 20.62 0.85 4.56
CA ILE A 231 19.92 0.28 5.71
C ILE A 231 20.90 0.25 6.88
N ASN A 232 20.60 1.01 7.94
CA ASN A 232 21.49 1.17 9.10
C ASN A 232 21.10 0.29 10.29
N GLY A 233 19.97 -0.46 10.18
CA GLY A 233 19.45 -1.31 11.26
C GLY A 233 18.71 -0.56 12.37
N THR A 234 18.54 0.76 12.25
CA THR A 234 17.79 1.59 13.21
C THR A 234 16.37 1.89 12.76
N GLU A 235 16.08 1.65 11.50
CA GLU A 235 14.79 1.91 10.87
C GLU A 235 13.66 1.15 11.57
N GLU A 236 12.48 1.77 11.61
CA GLU A 236 11.27 1.14 12.15
C GLU A 236 10.44 0.47 11.05
N GLY A 237 10.61 0.90 9.81
CA GLY A 237 10.04 0.29 8.62
C GLY A 237 10.86 0.57 7.37
N LEU A 238 10.69 -0.26 6.35
CA LEU A 238 11.37 -0.15 5.06
C LEU A 238 10.33 -0.19 3.94
N HIS A 239 10.44 0.74 2.99
CA HIS A 239 9.62 0.79 1.79
C HIS A 239 10.52 0.59 0.57
N PHE A 240 10.48 -0.60 -0.04
CA PHE A 240 11.28 -0.98 -1.21
C PHE A 240 10.63 -0.49 -2.50
N THR A 241 10.52 0.82 -2.64
CA THR A 241 9.82 1.49 -3.75
C THR A 241 10.34 1.01 -5.10
N GLN A 242 9.43 0.69 -6.01
CA GLN A 242 9.69 0.12 -7.34
C GLN A 242 10.16 -1.35 -7.35
N ALA A 243 10.02 -2.10 -6.27
CA ALA A 243 10.42 -3.49 -6.21
C ALA A 243 9.76 -4.35 -7.31
N ASN A 244 8.50 -4.09 -7.61
CA ASN A 244 7.77 -4.79 -8.67
C ASN A 244 8.19 -4.43 -10.10
N ARG A 245 9.03 -3.40 -10.29
CA ARG A 245 9.45 -2.91 -11.61
C ARG A 245 10.90 -3.26 -11.94
N CYS A 246 11.74 -3.32 -10.93
CA CYS A 246 13.16 -3.61 -11.11
C CYS A 246 13.40 -5.11 -11.02
N PRO A 247 14.14 -5.73 -11.96
CA PRO A 247 14.52 -7.15 -11.88
C PRO A 247 15.38 -7.46 -10.66
N SER A 248 16.14 -6.47 -10.20
CA SER A 248 16.98 -6.58 -9.01
C SER A 248 16.95 -5.26 -8.24
N HIS A 249 16.39 -5.29 -7.05
CA HIS A 249 16.34 -4.14 -6.14
C HIS A 249 17.54 -4.16 -5.21
N LEU A 250 18.46 -3.21 -5.39
CA LEU A 250 19.72 -3.16 -4.65
C LEU A 250 19.55 -3.33 -3.14
N HIS A 251 18.65 -2.54 -2.54
CA HIS A 251 18.43 -2.56 -1.09
C HIS A 251 17.75 -3.84 -0.59
N TRP A 252 16.94 -4.48 -1.44
CA TRP A 252 16.37 -5.79 -1.10
C TRP A 252 17.47 -6.83 -1.01
N GLN A 253 18.42 -6.84 -1.93
CA GLN A 253 19.57 -7.76 -1.87
C GLN A 253 20.44 -7.49 -0.63
N GLN A 254 20.67 -6.23 -0.28
CA GLN A 254 21.37 -5.86 0.95
C GLN A 254 20.64 -6.32 2.20
N TYR A 255 19.30 -6.13 2.24
CA TYR A 255 18.46 -6.60 3.32
C TYR A 255 18.52 -8.12 3.48
N LYS A 256 18.32 -8.89 2.40
CA LYS A 256 18.44 -10.35 2.42
C LYS A 256 19.78 -10.79 3.00
N LYS A 257 20.88 -10.24 2.49
CA LYS A 257 22.22 -10.55 2.99
C LYS A 257 22.38 -10.27 4.49
N SER A 258 21.84 -9.16 4.96
CA SER A 258 21.88 -8.80 6.39
C SER A 258 21.07 -9.74 7.29
N LYS A 259 20.08 -10.43 6.73
CA LYS A 259 19.21 -11.39 7.41
C LYS A 259 19.64 -12.85 7.22
N GLY A 260 20.71 -13.10 6.46
CA GLY A 260 21.15 -14.45 6.12
C GLY A 260 20.18 -15.20 5.19
N MET A 261 19.33 -14.48 4.48
CA MET A 261 18.42 -15.00 3.46
C MET A 261 19.20 -15.12 2.15
N ALA A 262 19.72 -16.30 1.87
CA ALA A 262 20.51 -16.57 0.65
C ALA A 262 19.62 -16.80 -0.57
#